data_707a34d7ba2eaf86db73b59058a33348
#
_entry.id   707a34d7ba2eaf86db73b59058a33348
#
_cell.length_a   1.000
_cell.length_b   1.000
_cell.length_c   1.000
_cell.angle_alpha   90.00
_cell.angle_beta   90.00
_cell.angle_gamma   90.00
#
_symmetry.space_group_name_H-M   'P 1'
#
loop_
_entity.id
_entity.type
_entity.pdbx_description
1 polymer ?
#
loop_
_entity_poly.entity_id
_entity_poly.type
_entity_poly.pdbx_seq_one_letter_code
_entity_poly.pdbx_strand_id
1 'polypeptide(L)'
;MFWEEQNILIGSDLHLGKTGHFRKAGIAMPQQVYKEDLQRLFAAIQHFSPKQLLIVGDLFHSEANKEHDWFIRWRNDFPTTEFHLVMGNHDILKKDWYINNGLSVSKDLQVSGLRFLHDPILSTVDGRPSTENELLPTISGHLHPGITISGGGRQTLRFPCFYFTQNQCILPAFGLFTGLFTIKPKRDEAVFVIMPSHASKGEVGSIIRV
;
A
#
# COMPACT_ATOMS: atom_id res chain seq x y z
N MET A 1 1.86 -1.55 7.52
CA MET A 1 2.67 -2.48 8.37
C MET A 1 3.76 -1.66 9.04
N PHE A 2 4.08 -1.91 10.32
CA PHE A 2 5.18 -1.25 11.00
C PHE A 2 6.30 -2.26 11.28
N TRP A 3 7.52 -1.92 10.86
CA TRP A 3 8.72 -2.71 11.07
C TRP A 3 9.51 -2.09 12.22
N GLU A 4 9.32 -2.65 13.41
CA GLU A 4 9.79 -2.07 14.66
C GLU A 4 11.31 -1.94 14.72
N GLU A 5 12.07 -2.98 14.33
CA GLU A 5 13.53 -3.01 14.41
C GLU A 5 14.20 -1.95 13.53
N GLN A 6 13.57 -1.56 12.44
CA GLN A 6 14.06 -0.52 11.51
C GLN A 6 13.37 0.82 11.73
N ASN A 7 12.32 0.84 12.56
CA ASN A 7 11.45 2.00 12.76
C ASN A 7 10.89 2.58 11.45
N ILE A 8 10.40 1.66 10.58
CA ILE A 8 9.85 1.99 9.27
C ILE A 8 8.36 1.67 9.25
N LEU A 9 7.53 2.66 8.89
CA LEU A 9 6.13 2.45 8.53
C LEU A 9 6.04 2.14 7.03
N ILE A 10 5.43 1.01 6.67
CA ILE A 10 5.37 0.50 5.30
C ILE A 10 3.91 0.46 4.85
N GLY A 11 3.63 1.05 3.69
CA GLY A 11 2.36 0.98 3.01
C GLY A 11 2.54 0.90 1.50
N SER A 12 1.50 0.53 0.76
CA SER A 12 1.51 0.51 -0.70
C SER A 12 0.18 1.00 -1.27
N ASP A 13 0.19 1.38 -2.55
CA ASP A 13 -1.03 1.64 -3.32
C ASP A 13 -1.95 2.66 -2.63
N LEU A 14 -1.40 3.82 -2.30
CA LEU A 14 -2.16 4.92 -1.68
C LEU A 14 -3.14 5.52 -2.69
N HIS A 15 -2.76 5.56 -3.98
CA HIS A 15 -3.55 6.09 -5.07
C HIS A 15 -4.19 7.46 -4.77
N LEU A 16 -3.42 8.33 -4.12
CA LEU A 16 -3.86 9.69 -3.88
C LEU A 16 -4.19 10.38 -5.20
N GLY A 17 -5.28 11.14 -5.24
CA GLY A 17 -5.69 11.79 -6.47
C GLY A 17 -6.68 11.03 -7.32
N LYS A 18 -7.01 9.79 -7.00
CA LYS A 18 -7.97 8.96 -7.73
C LYS A 18 -9.38 9.59 -7.78
N THR A 19 -9.78 10.29 -6.74
CA THR A 19 -11.06 11.02 -6.69
C THR A 19 -11.14 12.14 -7.73
N GLY A 20 -10.04 12.84 -7.98
CA GLY A 20 -9.93 13.87 -9.02
C GLY A 20 -10.04 13.27 -10.43
N HIS A 21 -9.45 12.12 -10.67
CA HIS A 21 -9.53 11.39 -11.93
C HIS A 21 -10.98 10.98 -12.27
N PHE A 22 -11.68 10.37 -11.32
CA PHE A 22 -13.08 9.98 -11.51
C PHE A 22 -14.00 11.17 -11.77
N ARG A 23 -13.80 12.32 -11.09
CA ARG A 23 -14.58 13.52 -11.35
C ARG A 23 -14.35 14.09 -12.74
N LYS A 24 -13.11 14.07 -13.26
CA LYS A 24 -12.82 14.45 -14.66
C LYS A 24 -13.51 13.52 -15.65
N ALA A 25 -13.72 12.24 -15.31
CA ALA A 25 -14.46 11.27 -16.09
C ALA A 25 -16.00 11.36 -15.90
N GLY A 26 -16.50 12.40 -15.20
CA GLY A 26 -17.94 12.60 -14.98
C GLY A 26 -18.54 11.76 -13.85
N ILE A 27 -17.73 11.03 -13.08
CA ILE A 27 -18.20 10.22 -11.97
C ILE A 27 -18.13 11.06 -10.69
N ALA A 28 -19.27 11.25 -10.03
CA ALA A 28 -19.35 11.99 -8.76
C ALA A 28 -18.66 11.22 -7.64
N MET A 29 -17.43 11.63 -7.27
CA MET A 29 -16.69 11.07 -6.15
C MET A 29 -16.55 12.10 -5.03
N PRO A 30 -16.91 11.74 -3.77
CA PRO A 30 -16.74 12.63 -2.63
C PRO A 30 -15.25 12.92 -2.37
N GLN A 31 -14.90 14.18 -2.12
CA GLN A 31 -13.55 14.55 -1.67
C GLN A 31 -13.20 13.96 -0.29
N GLN A 32 -14.21 13.54 0.43
CA GLN A 32 -14.08 12.95 1.76
C GLN A 32 -13.12 11.76 1.76
N VAL A 33 -13.14 10.92 0.73
CA VAL A 33 -12.29 9.72 0.59
C VAL A 33 -10.80 10.06 0.65
N TYR A 34 -10.37 11.08 -0.10
CA TYR A 34 -8.98 11.52 -0.06
C TYR A 34 -8.56 11.99 1.34
N LYS A 35 -9.45 12.71 2.02
CA LYS A 35 -9.19 13.19 3.39
C LYS A 35 -9.10 12.03 4.38
N GLU A 36 -9.96 11.03 4.24
CA GLU A 36 -9.96 9.82 5.09
C GLU A 36 -8.65 9.03 4.95
N ASP A 37 -8.15 8.84 3.73
CA ASP A 37 -6.88 8.15 3.50
C ASP A 37 -5.70 8.90 4.13
N LEU A 38 -5.63 10.23 3.95
CA LEU A 38 -4.60 11.04 4.61
C LEU A 38 -4.74 11.07 6.13
N GLN A 39 -5.96 11.11 6.68
CA GLN A 39 -6.20 11.06 8.12
C GLN A 39 -5.75 9.71 8.71
N ARG A 40 -6.03 8.60 8.03
CA ARG A 40 -5.57 7.26 8.44
C ARG A 40 -4.04 7.18 8.44
N LEU A 41 -3.40 7.71 7.39
CA LEU A 41 -1.95 7.73 7.31
C LEU A 41 -1.34 8.65 8.37
N PHE A 42 -1.94 9.81 8.61
CA PHE A 42 -1.57 10.72 9.70
C PHE A 42 -1.64 10.01 11.07
N ALA A 43 -2.76 9.35 11.35
CA ALA A 43 -2.94 8.62 12.61
C ALA A 43 -1.90 7.50 12.78
N ALA A 44 -1.56 6.79 11.71
CA ALA A 44 -0.51 5.77 11.75
C ALA A 44 0.88 6.36 12.01
N ILE A 45 1.24 7.47 11.37
CA ILE A 45 2.52 8.16 11.62
C ILE A 45 2.57 8.68 13.06
N GLN A 46 1.50 9.28 13.56
CA GLN A 46 1.44 9.78 14.95
C GLN A 46 1.56 8.64 15.96
N HIS A 47 0.91 7.51 15.70
CA HIS A 47 0.91 6.36 16.62
C HIS A 47 2.28 5.68 16.71
N PHE A 48 2.90 5.41 15.55
CA PHE A 48 4.16 4.67 15.49
C PHE A 48 5.40 5.57 15.59
N SER A 49 5.26 6.87 15.31
CA SER A 49 6.36 7.85 15.27
C SER A 49 7.58 7.32 14.45
N PRO A 50 7.36 6.86 13.20
CA PRO A 50 8.39 6.19 12.42
C PRO A 50 9.49 7.18 12.01
N LYS A 51 10.73 6.70 11.92
CA LYS A 51 11.82 7.45 11.29
C LYS A 51 11.60 7.59 9.79
N GLN A 52 11.01 6.56 9.17
CA GLN A 52 10.77 6.53 7.74
C GLN A 52 9.37 6.01 7.42
N LEU A 53 8.71 6.65 6.48
CA LEU A 53 7.55 6.12 5.75
C LEU A 53 8.03 5.58 4.40
N LEU A 54 7.92 4.27 4.22
CA LEU A 54 8.24 3.58 2.97
C LEU A 54 6.95 3.26 2.22
N ILE A 55 6.79 3.86 1.04
CA ILE A 55 5.65 3.66 0.15
C ILE A 55 6.07 2.72 -0.97
N VAL A 56 5.46 1.54 -1.04
CA VAL A 56 5.79 0.51 -2.02
C VAL A 56 4.88 0.66 -3.24
N GLY A 57 5.10 1.79 -3.95
CA GLY A 57 4.48 2.13 -5.23
C GLY A 57 3.09 2.75 -5.14
N ASP A 58 2.73 3.33 -6.26
CA ASP A 58 1.42 3.91 -6.55
C ASP A 58 0.96 4.92 -5.51
N LEU A 59 1.85 5.88 -5.21
CA LEU A 59 1.54 7.00 -4.33
C LEU A 59 0.43 7.85 -4.91
N PHE A 60 0.51 8.17 -6.22
CA PHE A 60 -0.48 8.97 -6.93
C PHE A 60 -1.14 8.18 -8.06
N HIS A 61 -2.38 8.55 -8.40
CA HIS A 61 -3.13 7.88 -9.46
C HIS A 61 -3.16 8.66 -10.79
N SER A 62 -2.74 9.91 -10.82
CA SER A 62 -2.86 10.76 -12.01
C SER A 62 -1.77 11.82 -12.09
N GLU A 63 -1.64 12.45 -13.28
CA GLU A 63 -0.80 13.61 -13.47
C GLU A 63 -1.10 14.73 -12.47
N ALA A 64 -0.15 15.68 -12.36
CA ALA A 64 -0.18 16.78 -11.41
C ALA A 64 -1.55 17.47 -11.31
N ASN A 65 -2.08 17.54 -10.10
CA ASN A 65 -3.34 18.20 -9.77
C ASN A 65 -3.26 18.82 -8.36
N LYS A 66 -4.32 19.48 -7.93
CA LYS A 66 -4.39 20.11 -6.59
C LYS A 66 -4.17 19.14 -5.43
N GLU A 67 -4.39 17.85 -5.63
CA GLU A 67 -4.22 16.83 -4.58
C GLU A 67 -2.74 16.56 -4.29
N HIS A 68 -1.85 16.79 -5.28
CA HIS A 68 -0.40 16.78 -5.07
C HIS A 68 0.04 17.93 -4.15
N ASP A 69 -0.49 19.14 -4.35
CA ASP A 69 -0.17 20.29 -3.49
C ASP A 69 -0.65 20.03 -2.03
N TRP A 70 -1.79 19.40 -1.87
CA TRP A 70 -2.30 19.01 -0.55
C TRP A 70 -1.43 17.95 0.12
N PHE A 71 -0.96 16.96 -0.64
CA PHE A 71 -0.04 15.95 -0.12
C PHE A 71 1.28 16.61 0.33
N ILE A 72 1.83 17.52 -0.44
CA ILE A 72 3.08 18.19 -0.08
C ILE A 72 2.90 19.02 1.20
N ARG A 73 1.80 19.75 1.34
CA ARG A 73 1.49 20.48 2.58
C ARG A 73 1.38 19.54 3.76
N TRP A 74 0.62 18.46 3.62
CA TRP A 74 0.46 17.43 4.62
C TRP A 74 1.80 16.76 4.99
N ARG A 75 2.63 16.45 4.00
CA ARG A 75 3.96 15.87 4.21
C ARG A 75 4.86 16.78 5.06
N ASN A 76 4.75 18.08 4.89
CA ASN A 76 5.55 19.06 5.63
C ASN A 76 5.20 19.12 7.13
N ASP A 77 4.06 18.55 7.55
CA ASP A 77 3.71 18.39 8.97
C ASP A 77 4.59 17.33 9.67
N PHE A 78 5.38 16.56 8.90
CA PHE A 78 6.26 15.50 9.40
C PHE A 78 7.74 15.76 9.05
N PRO A 79 8.36 16.82 9.57
CA PRO A 79 9.73 17.21 9.20
C PRO A 79 10.80 16.20 9.64
N THR A 80 10.51 15.37 10.64
CA THR A 80 11.42 14.36 11.20
C THR A 80 11.25 12.97 10.60
N THR A 81 10.21 12.75 9.79
CA THR A 81 9.97 11.46 9.11
C THR A 81 10.50 11.54 7.68
N GLU A 82 11.37 10.62 7.32
CA GLU A 82 11.84 10.45 5.94
C GLU A 82 10.76 9.78 5.11
N PHE A 83 10.57 10.25 3.87
CA PHE A 83 9.63 9.65 2.93
C PHE A 83 10.39 8.99 1.79
N HIS A 84 10.20 7.71 1.60
CA HIS A 84 10.79 6.97 0.50
C HIS A 84 9.70 6.30 -0.35
N LEU A 85 9.76 6.53 -1.65
CA LEU A 85 8.87 5.91 -2.64
C LEU A 85 9.65 4.88 -3.46
N VAL A 86 9.24 3.63 -3.39
CA VAL A 86 9.56 2.63 -4.42
C VAL A 86 8.55 2.82 -5.54
N MET A 87 8.97 3.33 -6.67
CA MET A 87 8.06 3.77 -7.74
C MET A 87 7.23 2.62 -8.30
N GLY A 88 5.92 2.83 -8.37
CA GLY A 88 4.95 1.97 -9.05
C GLY A 88 4.63 2.44 -10.47
N ASN A 89 3.74 1.70 -11.13
CA ASN A 89 3.36 1.97 -12.52
C ASN A 89 2.47 3.22 -12.67
N HIS A 90 1.79 3.65 -11.62
CA HIS A 90 1.02 4.89 -11.59
C HIS A 90 1.82 6.12 -11.14
N ASP A 91 3.06 5.97 -10.70
CA ASP A 91 3.94 7.07 -10.32
C ASP A 91 4.61 7.70 -11.55
N ILE A 92 3.78 8.36 -12.38
CA ILE A 92 4.15 8.85 -13.71
C ILE A 92 4.81 10.24 -13.71
N LEU A 93 4.86 10.91 -12.56
CA LEU A 93 5.55 12.18 -12.45
C LEU A 93 7.06 12.01 -12.62
N LYS A 94 7.73 13.05 -13.09
CA LYS A 94 9.20 13.03 -13.21
C LYS A 94 9.84 12.78 -11.84
N LYS A 95 10.89 11.97 -11.80
CA LYS A 95 11.63 11.66 -10.57
C LYS A 95 12.05 12.90 -9.79
N ASP A 96 12.50 13.92 -10.49
CA ASP A 96 12.90 15.20 -9.88
C ASP A 96 11.76 15.89 -9.14
N TRP A 97 10.52 15.70 -9.56
CA TRP A 97 9.37 16.25 -8.84
C TRP A 97 9.28 15.70 -7.42
N TYR A 98 9.41 14.36 -7.26
CA TYR A 98 9.38 13.71 -5.94
C TYR A 98 10.56 14.17 -5.07
N ILE A 99 11.77 14.22 -5.64
CA ILE A 99 13.00 14.61 -4.92
C ILE A 99 12.89 16.06 -4.44
N ASN A 100 12.46 16.99 -5.32
CA ASN A 100 12.29 18.40 -4.97
C ASN A 100 11.20 18.64 -3.92
N ASN A 101 10.30 17.68 -3.74
CA ASN A 101 9.27 17.71 -2.69
C ASN A 101 9.60 16.83 -1.47
N GLY A 102 10.88 16.47 -1.32
CA GLY A 102 11.39 15.82 -0.11
C GLY A 102 11.10 14.33 0.01
N LEU A 103 10.92 13.63 -1.12
CA LEU A 103 10.85 12.17 -1.15
C LEU A 103 12.12 11.59 -1.76
N SER A 104 12.69 10.57 -1.16
CA SER A 104 13.65 9.69 -1.83
C SER A 104 12.90 8.73 -2.75
N VAL A 105 13.46 8.39 -3.90
CA VAL A 105 12.82 7.50 -4.87
C VAL A 105 13.77 6.44 -5.41
N SER A 106 13.25 5.23 -5.55
CA SER A 106 13.95 4.10 -6.18
C SER A 106 12.95 3.24 -6.96
N LYS A 107 13.44 2.34 -7.82
CA LYS A 107 12.61 1.28 -8.43
C LYS A 107 12.69 -0.02 -7.64
N ASP A 108 13.79 -0.21 -6.95
CA ASP A 108 14.15 -1.36 -6.15
C ASP A 108 14.87 -0.84 -4.91
N LEU A 109 14.47 -1.30 -3.75
CA LEU A 109 15.08 -0.90 -2.48
C LEU A 109 15.40 -2.15 -1.66
N GLN A 110 16.59 -2.21 -1.10
CA GLN A 110 16.98 -3.26 -0.18
C GLN A 110 17.30 -2.66 1.19
N VAL A 111 16.68 -3.20 2.23
CA VAL A 111 16.90 -2.80 3.61
C VAL A 111 16.98 -4.06 4.48
N SER A 112 18.07 -4.22 5.21
CA SER A 112 18.25 -5.29 6.21
C SER A 112 17.85 -6.69 5.72
N GLY A 113 18.21 -7.02 4.47
CA GLY A 113 17.94 -8.34 3.88
C GLY A 113 16.53 -8.53 3.32
N LEU A 114 15.68 -7.51 3.34
CA LEU A 114 14.40 -7.49 2.64
C LEU A 114 14.51 -6.63 1.38
N ARG A 115 13.82 -7.05 0.33
CA ARG A 115 13.70 -6.32 -0.93
C ARG A 115 12.30 -5.75 -1.08
N PHE A 116 12.21 -4.51 -1.56
CA PHE A 116 10.96 -3.80 -1.80
C PHE A 116 10.84 -3.48 -3.28
N LEU A 117 9.80 -4.02 -3.90
CA LEU A 117 9.42 -3.79 -5.30
C LEU A 117 7.93 -3.48 -5.36
N HIS A 118 7.50 -2.63 -6.29
CA HIS A 118 6.06 -2.43 -6.45
C HIS A 118 5.39 -3.67 -7.05
N ASP A 119 5.90 -4.17 -8.18
CA ASP A 119 5.34 -5.34 -8.84
C ASP A 119 5.76 -6.64 -8.13
N PRO A 120 4.81 -7.53 -7.81
CA PRO A 120 5.14 -8.82 -7.23
C PRO A 120 5.94 -9.68 -8.22
N ILE A 121 6.89 -10.44 -7.70
CA ILE A 121 7.63 -11.42 -8.47
C ILE A 121 6.70 -12.61 -8.71
N LEU A 122 6.06 -12.62 -9.88
CA LEU A 122 5.33 -13.79 -10.33
C LEU A 122 6.37 -14.80 -10.80
N SER A 123 6.35 -16.02 -10.26
CA SER A 123 7.33 -17.09 -10.49
C SER A 123 7.82 -17.09 -11.94
N THR A 124 9.15 -17.07 -12.12
CA THR A 124 9.79 -17.21 -13.42
C THR A 124 9.32 -18.47 -14.13
N VAL A 125 9.23 -18.46 -15.46
CA VAL A 125 8.71 -19.55 -16.30
C VAL A 125 9.39 -20.90 -16.02
N ASP A 126 10.60 -20.89 -15.44
CA ASP A 126 11.38 -22.08 -15.09
C ASP A 126 11.55 -22.32 -13.58
N GLY A 127 10.90 -21.50 -12.71
CA GLY A 127 10.93 -21.68 -11.25
C GLY A 127 12.29 -21.49 -10.59
N ARG A 128 13.29 -20.97 -11.31
CA ARG A 128 14.63 -20.69 -10.77
C ARG A 128 14.88 -19.19 -10.74
N PRO A 129 15.37 -18.64 -9.62
CA PRO A 129 15.79 -17.25 -9.56
C PRO A 129 16.97 -17.03 -10.49
N SER A 130 16.93 -15.96 -11.30
CA SER A 130 17.97 -15.63 -12.27
C SER A 130 19.14 -14.86 -11.65
N THR A 131 18.96 -14.28 -10.47
CA THR A 131 19.98 -13.49 -9.75
C THR A 131 19.91 -13.70 -8.24
N GLU A 132 21.00 -13.41 -7.52
CA GLU A 132 21.01 -13.44 -6.04
C GLU A 132 19.97 -12.49 -5.42
N ASN A 133 19.65 -11.38 -6.07
CA ASN A 133 18.63 -10.42 -5.60
C ASN A 133 17.21 -11.00 -5.67
N GLU A 134 16.95 -12.00 -6.52
CA GLU A 134 15.65 -12.69 -6.57
C GLU A 134 15.46 -13.71 -5.44
N LEU A 135 16.51 -14.01 -4.70
CA LEU A 135 16.49 -14.91 -3.53
C LEU A 135 16.07 -14.17 -2.26
N LEU A 136 16.14 -12.83 -2.21
CA LEU A 136 15.76 -12.07 -1.03
C LEU A 136 14.24 -12.10 -0.81
N PRO A 137 13.80 -12.27 0.43
CA PRO A 137 12.39 -12.09 0.77
C PRO A 137 11.93 -10.70 0.33
N THR A 138 10.83 -10.67 -0.43
CA THR A 138 10.35 -9.45 -1.11
C THR A 138 9.04 -8.97 -0.50
N ILE A 139 8.91 -7.65 -0.36
CA ILE A 139 7.65 -6.99 -0.02
C ILE A 139 7.21 -6.18 -1.24
N SER A 140 5.98 -6.40 -1.69
CA SER A 140 5.41 -5.75 -2.88
C SER A 140 3.99 -5.24 -2.65
N GLY A 141 3.49 -4.44 -3.59
CA GLY A 141 2.11 -3.96 -3.67
C GLY A 141 1.40 -4.45 -4.92
N HIS A 142 0.82 -3.49 -5.66
CA HIS A 142 0.24 -3.63 -7.01
C HIS A 142 -0.97 -4.54 -7.14
N LEU A 143 -0.92 -5.75 -6.59
CA LEU A 143 -1.98 -6.76 -6.76
C LEU A 143 -3.27 -6.40 -6.01
N HIS A 144 -3.18 -5.60 -4.94
CA HIS A 144 -4.30 -5.31 -4.03
C HIS A 144 -5.01 -6.59 -3.55
N PRO A 145 -4.31 -7.51 -2.85
CA PRO A 145 -4.86 -8.81 -2.52
C PRO A 145 -6.09 -8.68 -1.64
N GLY A 146 -7.11 -9.46 -1.99
CA GLY A 146 -8.34 -9.59 -1.23
C GLY A 146 -8.81 -11.02 -1.17
N ILE A 147 -9.47 -11.39 -0.09
CA ILE A 147 -10.06 -12.70 0.10
C ILE A 147 -11.58 -12.60 0.24
N THR A 148 -12.27 -13.61 -0.26
CA THR A 148 -13.73 -13.73 -0.12
C THR A 148 -14.03 -14.64 1.06
N ILE A 149 -14.79 -14.12 2.02
CA ILE A 149 -15.27 -14.90 3.17
C ILE A 149 -16.78 -15.06 3.01
N SER A 150 -17.24 -16.31 3.05
CA SER A 150 -18.66 -16.68 2.98
C SER A 150 -19.21 -16.87 4.39
N GLY A 151 -20.28 -16.14 4.70
CA GLY A 151 -21.04 -16.30 5.92
C GLY A 151 -22.28 -17.20 5.74
N GLY A 152 -23.05 -17.39 6.80
CA GLY A 152 -24.37 -18.03 6.73
C GLY A 152 -25.30 -17.22 5.81
N GLY A 153 -26.24 -17.92 5.11
CA GLY A 153 -27.27 -17.26 4.31
C GLY A 153 -26.83 -16.73 2.94
N ARG A 154 -25.81 -17.34 2.27
CA ARG A 154 -25.30 -16.95 0.95
C ARG A 154 -24.67 -15.55 0.89
N GLN A 155 -24.33 -14.96 2.02
CA GLN A 155 -23.62 -13.69 2.03
C GLN A 155 -22.14 -13.94 1.82
N THR A 156 -21.54 -13.18 0.88
CA THR A 156 -20.10 -13.18 0.62
C THR A 156 -19.58 -11.77 0.74
N LEU A 157 -18.52 -11.59 1.51
CA LEU A 157 -17.83 -10.32 1.67
C LEU A 157 -16.37 -10.48 1.24
N ARG A 158 -15.83 -9.44 0.64
CA ARG A 158 -14.41 -9.38 0.26
C ARG A 158 -13.68 -8.41 1.18
N PHE A 159 -12.54 -8.83 1.66
CA PHE A 159 -11.71 -8.07 2.57
C PHE A 159 -10.29 -7.95 2.03
N PRO A 160 -9.63 -6.79 2.18
CA PRO A 160 -8.21 -6.65 1.88
C PRO A 160 -7.40 -7.51 2.85
N CYS A 161 -6.26 -8.00 2.39
CA CYS A 161 -5.41 -8.87 3.20
C CYS A 161 -3.94 -8.70 2.86
N PHE A 162 -3.07 -8.99 3.83
CA PHE A 162 -1.67 -9.30 3.57
C PHE A 162 -1.61 -10.73 3.06
N TYR A 163 -0.88 -10.93 1.97
CA TYR A 163 -0.73 -12.24 1.36
C TYR A 163 0.73 -12.66 1.35
N PHE A 164 1.05 -13.72 2.08
CA PHE A 164 2.39 -14.27 2.22
C PHE A 164 2.52 -15.56 1.42
N THR A 165 3.45 -15.55 0.50
CA THR A 165 3.96 -16.75 -0.19
C THR A 165 5.30 -17.16 0.43
N GLN A 166 5.98 -18.17 -0.13
CA GLN A 166 7.25 -18.66 0.40
C GLN A 166 8.31 -17.57 0.57
N ASN A 167 8.45 -16.66 -0.39
CA ASN A 167 9.51 -15.65 -0.41
C ASN A 167 8.96 -14.22 -0.60
N GLN A 168 7.66 -14.01 -0.45
CA GLN A 168 7.08 -12.71 -0.75
C GLN A 168 5.91 -12.39 0.17
N CYS A 169 5.83 -11.13 0.58
CA CYS A 169 4.66 -10.53 1.19
C CYS A 169 4.06 -9.51 0.22
N ILE A 170 2.81 -9.72 -0.21
CA ILE A 170 2.06 -8.75 -0.99
C ILE A 170 1.17 -7.95 -0.07
N LEU A 171 1.38 -6.64 -0.05
CA LEU A 171 0.67 -5.71 0.80
C LEU A 171 -0.75 -5.45 0.27
N PRO A 172 -1.74 -5.26 1.15
CA PRO A 172 -3.02 -4.70 0.74
C PRO A 172 -2.86 -3.25 0.30
N ALA A 173 -3.66 -2.81 -0.65
CA ALA A 173 -3.72 -1.38 -0.97
C ALA A 173 -4.13 -0.57 0.26
N PHE A 174 -3.44 0.54 0.49
CA PHE A 174 -3.77 1.45 1.59
C PHE A 174 -4.99 2.31 1.24
N GLY A 175 -5.11 2.75 -0.02
CA GLY A 175 -6.22 3.59 -0.47
C GLY A 175 -7.56 2.85 -0.37
N LEU A 176 -8.57 3.49 0.21
CA LEU A 176 -9.91 2.91 0.40
C LEU A 176 -10.64 2.63 -0.92
N PHE A 177 -10.35 3.41 -1.96
CA PHE A 177 -10.99 3.29 -3.28
C PHE A 177 -10.13 2.54 -4.30
N THR A 178 -9.55 1.43 -3.87
CA THR A 178 -8.86 0.49 -4.76
C THR A 178 -9.72 -0.76 -4.97
N GLY A 179 -9.66 -1.33 -6.18
CA GLY A 179 -10.24 -2.66 -6.42
C GLY A 179 -9.48 -3.72 -5.61
N LEU A 180 -10.12 -4.87 -5.38
CA LEU A 180 -9.48 -6.02 -4.75
C LEU A 180 -9.32 -7.14 -5.78
N PHE A 181 -8.10 -7.67 -5.90
CA PHE A 181 -7.83 -8.90 -6.64
C PHE A 181 -8.07 -10.10 -5.73
N THR A 182 -9.03 -10.94 -6.07
CA THR A 182 -9.36 -12.10 -5.25
C THR A 182 -8.28 -13.17 -5.37
N ILE A 183 -7.54 -13.41 -4.30
CA ILE A 183 -6.53 -14.46 -4.22
C ILE A 183 -7.14 -15.83 -3.88
N LYS A 184 -6.43 -16.88 -4.29
CA LYS A 184 -6.72 -18.27 -3.92
C LYS A 184 -5.45 -18.86 -3.29
N PRO A 185 -5.24 -18.73 -1.97
CA PRO A 185 -4.02 -19.15 -1.33
C PRO A 185 -3.83 -20.66 -1.40
N LYS A 186 -2.59 -21.11 -1.52
CA LYS A 186 -2.18 -22.50 -1.44
C LYS A 186 -1.98 -22.89 0.03
N ARG A 187 -1.75 -24.19 0.28
CA ARG A 187 -1.61 -24.73 1.65
C ARG A 187 -0.43 -24.18 2.44
N ASP A 188 0.64 -23.81 1.74
CA ASP A 188 1.90 -23.29 2.29
C ASP A 188 1.95 -21.76 2.33
N GLU A 189 0.86 -21.08 1.96
CA GLU A 189 0.73 -19.65 1.94
C GLU A 189 -0.11 -19.15 3.13
N ALA A 190 0.16 -17.95 3.60
CA ALA A 190 -0.56 -17.36 4.73
C ALA A 190 -1.28 -16.08 4.33
N VAL A 191 -2.50 -15.91 4.83
CA VAL A 191 -3.33 -14.75 4.58
C VAL A 191 -3.73 -14.12 5.90
N PHE A 192 -3.50 -12.80 6.03
CA PHE A 192 -3.93 -12.01 7.18
C PHE A 192 -4.95 -10.98 6.71
N VAL A 193 -6.19 -11.23 7.07
CA VAL A 193 -7.35 -10.43 6.63
C VAL A 193 -7.51 -9.20 7.50
N ILE A 194 -7.72 -8.05 6.86
CA ILE A 194 -8.01 -6.80 7.57
C ILE A 194 -9.52 -6.65 7.68
N MET A 195 -10.01 -6.78 8.91
CA MET A 195 -11.42 -6.57 9.22
C MET A 195 -11.66 -5.09 9.53
N PRO A 196 -12.65 -4.46 8.89
CA PRO A 196 -12.95 -3.06 9.17
C PRO A 196 -13.43 -2.87 10.61
N SER A 197 -13.14 -1.71 11.20
CA SER A 197 -13.75 -1.29 12.44
C SER A 197 -15.21 -0.88 12.19
N HIS A 198 -16.12 -1.30 13.05
CA HIS A 198 -17.49 -0.78 13.09
C HIS A 198 -17.60 0.21 14.24
N ALA A 199 -17.20 1.47 14.01
CA ALA A 199 -17.22 2.53 15.02
C ALA A 199 -18.59 2.70 15.67
N SER A 200 -19.68 2.49 14.93
CA SER A 200 -21.06 2.53 15.44
C SER A 200 -21.39 1.42 16.46
N LYS A 201 -20.58 0.36 16.51
CA LYS A 201 -20.72 -0.76 17.45
C LYS A 201 -19.62 -0.79 18.50
N GLY A 202 -18.71 0.19 18.52
CA GLY A 202 -17.54 0.19 19.40
C GLY A 202 -16.52 -0.91 19.07
N GLU A 203 -16.63 -1.54 17.90
CA GLU A 203 -15.72 -2.59 17.47
C GLU A 203 -14.44 -1.97 16.88
N VAL A 204 -13.29 -2.41 17.35
CA VAL A 204 -11.98 -2.07 16.80
C VAL A 204 -11.68 -2.99 15.63
N GLY A 205 -11.12 -2.44 14.54
CA GLY A 205 -10.65 -3.25 13.43
C GLY A 205 -9.64 -4.29 13.89
N SER A 206 -9.67 -5.48 13.31
CA SER A 206 -8.80 -6.58 13.69
C SER A 206 -8.14 -7.20 12.46
N ILE A 207 -7.02 -7.89 12.70
CA ILE A 207 -6.35 -8.71 11.68
C ILE A 207 -6.49 -10.15 12.11
N ILE A 208 -7.03 -11.00 11.24
CA ILE A 208 -7.21 -12.41 11.48
C ILE A 208 -6.46 -13.25 10.43
N ARG A 209 -5.82 -14.31 10.87
CA ARG A 209 -5.22 -15.30 9.97
C ARG A 209 -6.30 -16.28 9.50
N VAL A 210 -6.35 -16.57 8.22
CA VAL A 210 -7.25 -17.55 7.59
C VAL A 210 -6.46 -18.58 6.80
#